data_0c13b308816482fcdc6a0d42d344cce9
#
_entry.id   0c13b308816482fcdc6a0d42d344cce9
#
_cell.length_a   1.000
_cell.length_b   1.000
_cell.length_c   1.000
_cell.angle_alpha   90.00
_cell.angle_beta   90.00
_cell.angle_gamma   90.00
#
_symmetry.space_group_name_H-M   'P 1'
#
loop_
_entity.id
_entity.type
_entity.pdbx_description
1 polymer ?
#
loop_
_entity_poly.entity_id
_entity_poly.type
_entity_poly.pdbx_seq_one_letter_code
_entity_poly.pdbx_strand_id
1 'polypeptide(L)' 'MQTIFVMAKCALGQAYEVADAAIQEVEQVSEVHSVSGQYDLMMKCYLSDEADIGHFVTESVQTLPGIADTFTIIAFKAFS' A
#
# COMPACT_ATOMS: atom_id res chain seq x y z
N MET A 1 17.10 2.59 -1.97
CA MET A 1 15.67 2.70 -1.63
C MET A 1 14.87 1.65 -2.36
N GLN A 2 14.02 0.95 -1.64
CA GLN A 2 13.15 -0.08 -2.23
C GLN A 2 11.82 0.54 -2.61
N THR A 3 11.30 0.18 -3.79
CA THR A 3 9.98 0.62 -4.23
C THR A 3 9.06 -0.59 -4.28
N ILE A 4 7.90 -0.48 -3.64
CA ILE A 4 6.89 -1.53 -3.70
C ILE A 4 5.54 -0.91 -4.05
N PHE A 5 4.67 -1.73 -4.62
CA PHE A 5 3.28 -1.37 -4.88
C PHE A 5 2.41 -2.33 -4.08
N VAL A 6 1.62 -1.81 -3.16
CA VAL A 6 0.70 -2.62 -2.38
C VAL A 6 -0.69 -2.44 -2.94
N MET A 7 -1.23 -3.53 -3.48
CA MET A 7 -2.62 -3.55 -3.94
C MET A 7 -3.47 -3.90 -2.74
N ALA A 8 -4.49 -3.12 -2.48
CA ALA A 8 -5.33 -3.31 -1.30
C ALA A 8 -6.78 -3.53 -1.69
N LYS A 9 -7.37 -4.56 -1.09
CA LYS A 9 -8.80 -4.79 -1.15
C LYS A 9 -9.38 -4.28 0.16
N CYS A 10 -10.43 -3.48 0.06
CA CYS A 10 -11.02 -2.83 1.22
C CYS A 10 -12.41 -3.39 1.52
N ALA A 11 -12.83 -3.28 2.77
CA ALA A 11 -14.21 -3.57 3.14
C ALA A 11 -15.13 -2.66 2.33
N LEU A 12 -16.34 -3.11 2.05
CA LEU A 12 -17.29 -2.39 1.21
C LEU A 12 -17.51 -0.96 1.74
N GLY A 13 -17.35 0.01 0.84
CA GLY A 13 -17.57 1.42 1.16
C GLY A 13 -16.43 2.08 1.92
N GLN A 14 -15.31 1.39 2.14
CA GLN A 14 -14.23 1.90 2.98
C GLN A 14 -12.99 2.36 2.19
N ALA A 15 -12.99 2.22 0.87
CA ALA A 15 -11.78 2.47 0.08
C ALA A 15 -11.20 3.86 0.28
N TYR A 16 -12.04 4.89 0.26
CA TYR A 16 -11.55 6.27 0.36
C TYR A 16 -11.04 6.59 1.76
N GLU A 17 -11.66 6.02 2.79
CA GLU A 17 -11.20 6.20 4.16
C GLU A 17 -9.86 5.51 4.38
N VAL A 18 -9.67 4.32 3.79
CA VAL A 18 -8.39 3.62 3.85
C VAL A 18 -7.31 4.42 3.11
N ALA A 19 -7.63 4.94 1.93
CA ALA A 19 -6.68 5.75 1.17
C ALA A 19 -6.23 6.98 1.96
N ASP A 20 -7.16 7.67 2.57
CA ASP A 20 -6.87 8.85 3.38
C ASP A 20 -5.99 8.50 4.57
N ALA A 21 -6.34 7.44 5.29
CA ALA A 21 -5.54 6.98 6.44
C ALA A 21 -4.12 6.58 6.01
N ALA A 22 -3.98 5.90 4.88
CA ALA A 22 -2.67 5.49 4.38
C ALA A 22 -1.78 6.70 4.12
N ILE A 23 -2.30 7.72 3.45
CA ILE A 23 -1.54 8.93 3.15
C ILE A 23 -1.16 9.68 4.43
N GLN A 24 -2.06 9.76 5.39
CA GLN A 24 -1.83 10.55 6.59
C GLN A 24 -0.99 9.84 7.64
N GLU A 25 -1.09 8.52 7.75
CA GLU A 25 -0.51 7.79 8.86
C GLU A 25 0.71 6.95 8.49
N VAL A 26 0.88 6.59 7.23
CA VAL A 26 1.98 5.72 6.81
C VAL A 26 3.00 6.54 6.03
N GLU A 27 4.10 6.84 6.69
CA GLU A 27 5.13 7.74 6.16
C GLU A 27 5.70 7.26 4.84
N GLN A 28 5.86 5.96 4.66
CA GLN A 28 6.46 5.36 3.47
C GLN A 28 5.55 5.42 2.25
N VAL A 29 4.25 5.65 2.44
CA VAL A 29 3.29 5.73 1.32
C VAL A 29 3.46 7.06 0.60
N SER A 30 3.81 6.98 -0.69
CA SER A 30 3.99 8.17 -1.53
C SER A 30 2.73 8.55 -2.29
N GLU A 31 2.04 7.56 -2.84
CA GLU A 31 0.85 7.77 -3.67
C GLU A 31 -0.16 6.68 -3.38
N VAL A 32 -1.43 7.02 -3.42
CA VAL A 32 -2.52 6.06 -3.35
C VAL A 32 -3.48 6.36 -4.48
N HIS A 33 -3.78 5.37 -5.30
CA HIS A 33 -4.72 5.49 -6.40
C HIS A 33 -5.89 4.54 -6.18
N SER A 34 -7.09 5.04 -6.44
CA SER A 34 -8.27 4.19 -6.51
C SER A 34 -8.27 3.54 -7.89
N VAL A 35 -8.44 2.23 -7.94
CA VAL A 35 -8.30 1.45 -9.16
C VAL A 35 -9.47 0.50 -9.34
N SER A 36 -9.63 0.00 -10.56
CA SER A 36 -10.63 -1.01 -10.87
C SER A 36 -10.00 -2.41 -10.86
N GLY A 37 -10.83 -3.43 -10.85
CA GLY A 37 -10.39 -4.82 -10.90
C GLY A 37 -10.54 -5.52 -9.57
N GLN A 38 -9.64 -6.44 -9.27
CA GLN A 38 -9.73 -7.25 -8.07
C GLN A 38 -9.42 -6.47 -6.79
N TYR A 39 -8.71 -5.36 -6.91
CA TYR A 39 -8.31 -4.54 -5.77
C TYR A 39 -8.91 -3.15 -5.91
N ASP A 40 -9.06 -2.47 -4.79
CA ASP A 40 -9.70 -1.16 -4.74
C ASP A 40 -8.67 -0.02 -4.79
N LEU A 41 -7.48 -0.25 -4.23
CA LEU A 41 -6.43 0.76 -4.13
C LEU A 41 -5.10 0.19 -4.58
N MET A 42 -4.28 1.07 -5.14
CA MET A 42 -2.86 0.79 -5.40
C MET A 42 -2.05 1.83 -4.65
N MET A 43 -1.16 1.37 -3.77
CA MET A 43 -0.31 2.23 -2.96
C MET A 43 1.13 2.09 -3.41
N LYS A 44 1.78 3.21 -3.72
CA LYS A 44 3.20 3.21 -4.03
C LYS A 44 3.97 3.60 -2.78
N CYS A 45 4.88 2.73 -2.36
CA CYS A 45 5.63 2.95 -1.12
C CYS A 45 7.12 2.92 -1.38
N TYR A 46 7.86 3.78 -0.67
CA TYR A 46 9.32 3.80 -0.70
C TYR A 46 9.84 3.41 0.68
N LEU A 47 10.69 2.37 0.70
CA LEU A 47 11.27 1.89 1.95
C LEU A 47 12.79 1.97 1.86
N SER A 48 13.45 2.08 3.03
CA SER A 48 14.91 2.04 3.07
C SER A 48 15.40 0.66 2.62
N ASP A 49 16.66 0.58 2.17
CA ASP A 49 17.22 -0.67 1.66
C ASP A 49 17.26 -1.77 2.73
N GLU A 50 17.37 -1.38 4.00
CA GLU A 50 17.41 -2.33 5.11
C GLU A 50 16.02 -2.72 5.62
N ALA A 51 14.96 -2.10 5.14
CA ALA A 51 13.61 -2.37 5.64
C ALA A 51 13.15 -3.77 5.25
N ASP A 52 12.44 -4.40 6.18
CA ASP A 52 11.79 -5.69 5.94
C ASP A 52 10.41 -5.40 5.33
N ILE A 53 10.26 -5.72 4.05
CA ILE A 53 9.03 -5.42 3.30
C ILE A 53 7.82 -6.13 3.91
N GLY A 54 7.97 -7.41 4.24
CA GLY A 54 6.86 -8.17 4.82
C GLY A 54 6.41 -7.60 6.15
N HIS A 55 7.36 -7.19 6.99
CA HIS A 55 7.07 -6.58 8.27
C HIS A 55 6.33 -5.26 8.09
N PHE A 56 6.80 -4.43 7.16
CA PHE A 56 6.16 -3.16 6.86
C PHE A 56 4.70 -3.36 6.42
N VAL A 57 4.47 -4.28 5.48
CA VAL A 57 3.10 -4.52 4.98
C VAL A 57 2.21 -5.03 6.11
N THR A 58 2.69 -5.97 6.91
CA THR A 58 1.90 -6.56 7.99
C THR A 58 1.58 -5.55 9.09
N GLU A 59 2.54 -4.73 9.47
CA GLU A 59 2.37 -3.86 10.64
C GLU A 59 1.89 -2.46 10.31
N SER A 60 2.15 -1.97 9.10
CA SER A 60 1.79 -0.59 8.76
C SER A 60 0.64 -0.49 7.79
N VAL A 61 0.49 -1.45 6.90
CA VAL A 61 -0.56 -1.40 5.88
C VAL A 61 -1.76 -2.25 6.29
N GLN A 62 -1.53 -3.52 6.65
CA GLN A 62 -2.63 -4.43 6.96
C GLN A 62 -3.37 -4.08 8.25
N THR A 63 -2.79 -3.23 9.08
CA THR A 63 -3.43 -2.76 10.29
C THR A 63 -4.31 -1.54 10.08
N LEU A 64 -4.31 -0.95 8.89
CA LEU A 64 -5.21 0.18 8.60
C LEU A 64 -6.66 -0.30 8.65
N PRO A 65 -7.55 0.43 9.34
CA PRO A 65 -8.96 0.04 9.41
C PRO A 65 -9.57 -0.02 8.01
N GLY A 66 -10.27 -1.10 7.72
CA GLY A 66 -10.96 -1.29 6.45
C GLY A 66 -10.19 -2.11 5.42
N ILE A 67 -8.95 -2.47 5.68
CA ILE A 67 -8.19 -3.37 4.81
C ILE A 67 -8.73 -4.79 4.96
N ALA A 68 -9.07 -5.42 3.83
CA ALA A 68 -9.54 -6.80 3.80
C ALA A 68 -8.48 -7.75 3.28
N ASP A 69 -7.67 -7.32 2.33
CA ASP A 69 -6.62 -8.16 1.73
C ASP A 69 -5.60 -7.27 1.05
N THR A 70 -4.37 -7.77 0.91
CA THR A 70 -3.30 -7.04 0.22
C THR A 70 -2.53 -7.97 -0.69
N PHE A 71 -1.97 -7.39 -1.74
CA PHE A 71 -1.10 -8.08 -2.67
C PHE A 71 0.08 -7.16 -2.97
N THR A 72 1.28 -7.56 -2.57
CA THR A 72 2.46 -6.72 -2.68
C THR A 72 3.27 -7.07 -3.92
N ILE A 73 3.61 -6.05 -4.69
CA ILE A 73 4.48 -6.18 -5.86
C ILE A 73 5.77 -5.45 -5.55
N ILE A 74 6.90 -6.15 -5.63
CA ILE A 74 8.21 -5.56 -5.41
C ILE A 74 8.74 -5.11 -6.77
N ALA A 75 9.04 -3.83 -6.91
CA ALA A 75 9.59 -3.30 -8.15
C ALA A 75 11.11 -3.47 -8.13
N PHE A 76 11.66 -4.05 -9.19
CA PHE A 76 13.11 -4.24 -9.29
C PHE A 76 13.80 -3.02 -9.88
N LYS A 77 13.19 -2.41 -10.91
CA LYS A 77 13.85 -1.33 -11.63
C LYS A 77 12.83 -0.46 -12.36
N ALA A 78 13.00 0.84 -12.22
CA ALA A 78 12.22 1.79 -13.00
C ALA A 78 12.95 2.09 -14.31
N PHE A 79 12.19 2.16 -15.41
CA PHE A 79 12.77 2.43 -16.73
C PHE A 79 12.50 3.86 -17.22
N SER A 80 11.79 4.64 -16.46
CA SER A 80 11.57 6.05 -16.83
C SER A 80 11.25 6.90 -15.62
#